data_d0d449cae3ba3791d9381543bd3f6096
#
_entry.id   d0d449cae3ba3791d9381543bd3f6096
#
_cell.length_a   1.000
_cell.length_b   1.000
_cell.length_c   1.000
_cell.angle_alpha   90.00
_cell.angle_beta   90.00
_cell.angle_gamma   90.00
#
_symmetry.space_group_name_H-M   'P 1'
#
loop_
_entity.id
_entity.type
_entity.pdbx_description
1 polymer ?
#
loop_
_entity_poly.entity_id
_entity_poly.type
_entity_poly.pdbx_seq_one_letter_code
_entity_poly.pdbx_strand_id
1 'polypeptide(L)'
;RGSMYRRKRGRRGLSWFIVLLAAFGVSWMLWPNTSIDSEDQIASETTDDAVVEAQLQEPITIAMPPAIVEEVIVVKTAPIEKPVVATAPEQETPQETPQDTPVVVAKPLVLAATTSAYLEEGLTLLDNGQMVAARTQLSALLRSGSLTEGEAAQARGVLTDISDDLVFSKKITSDDTFCIEYIVRGGDTLSGIVHKMGLQVDWRFIQRINGIKSASSIRPGQNLKLITGPFHAKVDKATYRIDLYQGDGNEQVFVRSYKVGLGEFNSTPTGIFKVRRSSKLVNPTWVNPRTREFYSANNPENPIGERWIGLEGIEERTKDLSGLGIHGTIAPETIGTQASMGCIRMGTEEVAQVYEMLSEGVSIVEIR
;
A
#
# COMPACT_ATOMS: atom_id res chain seq x y z
N ARG A 1 54.18 37.05 -22.64
CA ARG A 1 55.13 35.93 -22.83
C ARG A 1 54.35 34.65 -22.48
N GLY A 2 53.71 33.84 -23.36
CA GLY A 2 54.23 33.27 -24.59
C GLY A 2 54.58 31.81 -24.32
N SER A 3 53.72 30.88 -24.71
CA SER A 3 54.18 29.76 -25.53
C SER A 3 53.01 28.77 -25.81
N MET A 4 52.71 28.69 -27.09
CA MET A 4 51.91 27.64 -27.71
C MET A 4 52.66 26.29 -27.65
N TYR A 5 51.96 25.17 -27.44
CA TYR A 5 52.40 23.88 -27.93
C TYR A 5 51.27 23.11 -28.59
N ARG A 6 51.38 23.03 -29.90
CA ARG A 6 50.60 22.29 -30.87
C ARG A 6 51.20 20.89 -30.98
N ARG A 7 50.42 19.80 -30.83
CA ARG A 7 50.89 18.47 -31.20
C ARG A 7 49.85 17.66 -31.98
N LYS A 8 50.27 17.37 -33.13
CA LYS A 8 49.99 16.53 -34.26
C LYS A 8 49.15 15.27 -34.01
N ARG A 9 48.15 15.10 -34.95
CA ARG A 9 47.51 13.84 -35.32
C ARG A 9 48.53 12.85 -35.88
N GLY A 10 48.53 11.60 -35.36
CA GLY A 10 49.15 10.42 -35.96
C GLY A 10 48.09 9.40 -36.35
N ARG A 11 47.83 9.29 -37.67
CA ARG A 11 47.15 8.18 -38.32
C ARG A 11 48.14 7.02 -38.47
N ARG A 12 47.75 5.80 -38.06
CA ARG A 12 48.24 4.44 -38.43
C ARG A 12 47.67 3.52 -37.33
N GLY A 13 46.88 2.43 -37.59
CA GLY A 13 46.98 1.41 -38.56
C GLY A 13 45.67 0.60 -38.67
N LEU A 14 45.24 0.63 -39.87
CA LEU A 14 44.23 -0.28 -40.43
C LEU A 14 45.03 -1.46 -40.99
N SER A 15 45.01 -2.61 -40.38
CA SER A 15 45.40 -3.90 -40.97
C SER A 15 45.57 -4.93 -39.84
N TRP A 16 44.51 -5.71 -39.55
CA TRP A 16 44.59 -7.06 -38.94
C TRP A 16 43.16 -7.62 -38.73
N PHE A 17 42.36 -7.59 -39.79
CA PHE A 17 41.03 -8.24 -39.80
C PHE A 17 40.76 -8.92 -41.17
N ILE A 18 41.65 -9.69 -41.68
CA ILE A 18 41.42 -10.62 -42.80
C ILE A 18 42.45 -11.74 -42.70
N VAL A 19 42.27 -12.71 -41.83
CA VAL A 19 42.74 -14.11 -41.94
C VAL A 19 42.13 -14.90 -40.77
N LEU A 20 40.89 -15.31 -40.86
CA LEU A 20 40.26 -16.43 -40.09
C LEU A 20 38.84 -16.73 -40.61
N LEU A 21 38.71 -16.87 -41.95
CA LEU A 21 37.48 -17.38 -42.60
C LEU A 21 37.82 -18.40 -43.70
N ALA A 22 38.69 -19.37 -43.40
CA ALA A 22 38.98 -20.44 -44.32
C ALA A 22 39.38 -21.77 -43.63
N ALA A 23 38.63 -22.17 -42.57
CA ALA A 23 38.85 -23.47 -41.92
C ALA A 23 37.57 -24.10 -41.31
N PHE A 24 36.39 -23.78 -41.80
CA PHE A 24 35.16 -24.46 -41.37
C PHE A 24 34.23 -24.79 -42.57
N GLY A 25 34.77 -25.37 -43.61
CA GLY A 25 34.04 -25.66 -44.82
C GLY A 25 34.36 -27.01 -45.44
N VAL A 26 34.73 -28.06 -44.71
CA VAL A 26 34.81 -29.44 -45.23
C VAL A 26 34.68 -30.42 -44.04
N SER A 27 33.49 -30.68 -43.57
CA SER A 27 33.19 -31.86 -42.76
C SER A 27 31.68 -32.17 -42.73
N TRP A 28 31.01 -32.06 -43.87
CA TRP A 28 29.61 -32.43 -43.96
C TRP A 28 29.35 -33.36 -45.16
N MET A 29 30.20 -34.36 -45.29
CA MET A 29 29.97 -35.45 -46.25
C MET A 29 30.71 -36.70 -45.78
N LEU A 30 30.04 -37.52 -44.97
CA LEU A 30 30.27 -38.95 -44.76
C LEU A 30 29.60 -39.38 -43.42
N TRP A 31 28.30 -39.56 -43.43
CA TRP A 31 27.65 -40.40 -42.45
C TRP A 31 26.62 -41.27 -43.18
N PRO A 32 26.69 -42.59 -43.06
CA PRO A 32 25.79 -43.49 -43.75
C PRO A 32 24.39 -43.48 -43.09
N ASN A 33 23.41 -43.49 -43.96
CA ASN A 33 22.01 -43.70 -43.70
C ASN A 33 21.77 -45.14 -43.21
N THR A 34 21.40 -45.32 -41.93
CA THR A 34 20.84 -46.58 -41.44
C THR A 34 19.49 -46.26 -40.79
N SER A 35 18.44 -46.60 -41.54
CA SER A 35 17.10 -46.78 -41.03
C SER A 35 17.06 -47.93 -40.04
N ILE A 36 16.67 -47.66 -38.79
CA ILE A 36 16.20 -48.66 -37.85
C ILE A 36 14.86 -48.21 -37.33
N ASP A 37 13.79 -48.87 -37.73
CA ASP A 37 12.52 -48.89 -37.08
C ASP A 37 12.70 -49.48 -35.66
N SER A 38 12.30 -48.74 -34.67
CA SER A 38 11.89 -49.28 -33.37
C SER A 38 10.99 -48.27 -32.69
N GLU A 39 9.70 -48.54 -32.69
CA GLU A 39 8.78 -48.12 -31.67
C GLU A 39 9.36 -48.53 -30.32
N ASP A 40 9.68 -47.57 -29.43
CA ASP A 40 9.42 -47.70 -28.01
C ASP A 40 9.90 -46.46 -27.27
N GLN A 41 8.95 -45.86 -26.51
CA GLN A 41 9.14 -45.07 -25.29
C GLN A 41 9.96 -43.76 -25.41
N ILE A 42 9.29 -42.70 -25.85
CA ILE A 42 9.65 -41.34 -25.46
C ILE A 42 9.02 -41.10 -24.08
N ALA A 43 9.81 -41.32 -23.03
CA ALA A 43 9.57 -40.67 -21.77
C ALA A 43 9.80 -39.18 -21.99
N SER A 44 8.72 -38.42 -22.03
CA SER A 44 8.76 -36.97 -22.06
C SER A 44 9.29 -36.46 -20.72
N GLU A 45 10.56 -36.09 -20.68
CA GLU A 45 10.99 -35.07 -19.73
C GLU A 45 10.29 -33.79 -20.12
N THR A 46 9.09 -33.61 -19.60
CA THR A 46 8.45 -32.30 -19.54
C THR A 46 9.26 -31.44 -18.57
N THR A 47 10.01 -30.52 -19.15
CA THR A 47 10.50 -29.35 -18.45
C THR A 47 9.31 -28.71 -17.74
N ASP A 48 9.33 -28.77 -16.42
CA ASP A 48 8.42 -28.11 -15.47
C ASP A 48 8.75 -26.61 -15.51
N ASP A 49 8.49 -25.95 -16.64
CA ASP A 49 8.49 -24.50 -16.76
C ASP A 49 7.04 -24.05 -16.92
N ALA A 50 6.49 -23.71 -15.74
CA ALA A 50 5.47 -22.69 -15.57
C ALA A 50 4.24 -22.77 -16.46
N VAL A 51 3.48 -23.84 -16.37
CA VAL A 51 2.05 -23.69 -16.38
C VAL A 51 1.65 -23.29 -14.96
N VAL A 52 1.80 -22.00 -14.63
CA VAL A 52 0.92 -21.38 -13.65
C VAL A 52 -0.46 -21.50 -14.27
N GLU A 53 -1.12 -22.59 -13.93
CA GLU A 53 -2.51 -22.84 -14.20
C GLU A 53 -3.23 -21.54 -13.84
N ALA A 54 -3.77 -20.86 -14.85
CA ALA A 54 -4.65 -19.73 -14.65
C ALA A 54 -5.84 -20.32 -13.88
N GLN A 55 -5.75 -20.28 -12.55
CA GLN A 55 -6.88 -20.59 -11.69
C GLN A 55 -8.01 -19.74 -12.23
N LEU A 56 -9.05 -20.40 -12.68
CA LEU A 56 -10.31 -19.76 -13.09
C LEU A 56 -10.76 -18.94 -11.86
N GLN A 57 -10.36 -17.67 -11.85
CA GLN A 57 -10.74 -16.76 -10.79
C GLN A 57 -12.25 -16.57 -10.93
N GLU A 58 -12.98 -16.98 -9.92
CA GLU A 58 -14.41 -16.65 -9.87
C GLU A 58 -14.56 -15.13 -9.88
N PRO A 59 -15.54 -14.58 -10.63
CA PRO A 59 -15.73 -13.15 -10.70
C PRO A 59 -16.05 -12.58 -9.31
N ILE A 60 -15.40 -11.50 -8.94
CA ILE A 60 -15.65 -10.78 -7.68
C ILE A 60 -17.08 -10.23 -7.76
N THR A 61 -17.96 -10.76 -6.92
CA THR A 61 -19.32 -10.23 -6.73
C THR A 61 -19.32 -9.39 -5.47
N ILE A 62 -19.47 -8.08 -5.62
CA ILE A 62 -19.62 -7.16 -4.47
C ILE A 62 -21.08 -7.22 -4.05
N ALA A 63 -21.36 -7.82 -2.88
CA ALA A 63 -22.68 -7.76 -2.29
C ALA A 63 -22.96 -6.31 -1.84
N MET A 64 -24.06 -5.73 -2.29
CA MET A 64 -24.52 -4.44 -1.77
C MET A 64 -24.98 -4.63 -0.33
N PRO A 65 -24.63 -3.76 0.62
CA PRO A 65 -25.30 -3.72 1.89
C PRO A 65 -26.80 -3.48 1.66
N PRO A 66 -27.69 -4.07 2.47
CA PRO A 66 -29.12 -3.82 2.35
C PRO A 66 -29.36 -2.32 2.44
N ALA A 67 -30.12 -1.77 1.50
CA ALA A 67 -30.54 -0.39 1.56
C ALA A 67 -31.25 -0.17 2.92
N ILE A 68 -30.73 0.76 3.71
CA ILE A 68 -31.43 1.21 4.91
C ILE A 68 -32.68 1.91 4.39
N VAL A 69 -33.81 1.21 4.48
CA VAL A 69 -35.10 1.83 4.27
C VAL A 69 -35.33 2.71 5.49
N GLU A 70 -35.02 3.99 5.38
CA GLU A 70 -35.50 4.97 6.34
C GLU A 70 -37.04 4.89 6.33
N GLU A 71 -37.58 4.33 7.38
CA GLU A 71 -39.00 4.45 7.65
C GLU A 71 -39.28 5.94 7.88
N VAL A 72 -39.89 6.58 6.90
CA VAL A 72 -40.34 7.95 7.01
C VAL A 72 -41.43 7.97 8.07
N ILE A 73 -41.05 8.27 9.30
CA ILE A 73 -42.04 8.56 10.36
C ILE A 73 -42.69 9.88 9.97
N VAL A 74 -43.87 9.78 9.38
CA VAL A 74 -44.76 10.93 9.15
C VAL A 74 -45.25 11.41 10.51
N VAL A 75 -44.54 12.35 11.09
CA VAL A 75 -45.05 13.08 12.27
C VAL A 75 -46.16 13.99 11.79
N LYS A 76 -47.39 13.60 12.09
CA LYS A 76 -48.60 14.38 11.87
C LYS A 76 -48.55 15.59 12.80
N THR A 77 -48.15 16.77 12.27
CA THR A 77 -48.15 18.04 13.00
C THR A 77 -49.62 18.44 13.26
N ALA A 78 -49.99 18.53 14.55
CA ALA A 78 -51.21 19.20 15.00
C ALA A 78 -51.06 20.73 14.85
N PRO A 79 -52.15 21.47 14.65
CA PRO A 79 -52.09 22.91 14.42
C PRO A 79 -51.64 23.66 15.69
N ILE A 80 -50.72 24.59 15.48
CA ILE A 80 -50.21 25.48 16.53
C ILE A 80 -51.25 26.56 16.78
N GLU A 81 -51.93 26.54 17.95
CA GLU A 81 -52.68 27.67 18.48
C GLU A 81 -51.75 28.78 18.95
N LYS A 82 -52.09 30.00 18.56
CA LYS A 82 -51.33 31.21 18.96
C LYS A 82 -51.49 31.51 20.44
N PRO A 83 -50.44 31.79 21.21
CA PRO A 83 -50.60 32.23 22.60
C PRO A 83 -51.10 33.64 22.67
N VAL A 84 -52.13 33.80 23.50
CA VAL A 84 -52.68 35.11 23.95
C VAL A 84 -51.71 35.75 24.95
N VAL A 85 -51.43 37.04 24.71
CA VAL A 85 -50.67 37.91 25.57
C VAL A 85 -51.46 38.20 26.85
N ALA A 86 -50.93 37.82 28.01
CA ALA A 86 -51.38 38.31 29.30
C ALA A 86 -50.21 39.03 30.01
N THR A 87 -50.53 40.25 30.37
CA THR A 87 -49.68 41.25 31.01
C THR A 87 -49.24 40.86 32.42
N ALA A 88 -48.02 41.28 32.79
CA ALA A 88 -47.32 41.06 34.05
C ALA A 88 -48.04 41.58 35.31
N PRO A 89 -47.54 41.17 36.49
CA PRO A 89 -47.03 42.19 37.40
C PRO A 89 -45.58 41.95 37.85
N GLU A 90 -44.93 43.03 37.93
CA GLU A 90 -43.60 43.36 38.45
C GLU A 90 -43.46 42.89 39.92
N GLN A 91 -42.40 42.07 40.18
CA GLN A 91 -41.92 41.84 41.53
C GLN A 91 -40.40 41.95 41.61
N GLU A 92 -39.99 42.64 42.60
CA GLU A 92 -38.66 43.16 42.92
C GLU A 92 -37.59 42.08 43.07
N THR A 93 -36.41 42.46 42.67
CA THR A 93 -35.09 41.74 42.75
C THR A 93 -34.59 41.78 44.22
N PRO A 94 -33.99 40.67 44.68
CA PRO A 94 -32.86 40.76 45.61
C PRO A 94 -31.55 40.55 44.84
N GLN A 95 -30.65 41.52 45.02
CA GLN A 95 -29.25 41.43 44.62
C GLN A 95 -28.57 40.24 45.29
N GLU A 96 -28.15 39.28 44.57
CA GLU A 96 -27.13 38.30 44.99
C GLU A 96 -25.76 38.71 44.46
N THR A 97 -24.86 38.86 45.39
CA THR A 97 -23.41 39.08 45.23
C THR A 97 -22.77 38.02 44.37
N PRO A 98 -21.82 38.36 43.48
CA PRO A 98 -21.08 37.38 42.72
C PRO A 98 -20.15 36.60 43.64
N GLN A 99 -20.43 35.31 43.85
CA GLN A 99 -19.43 34.38 44.37
C GLN A 99 -18.46 34.05 43.24
N ASP A 100 -17.22 34.44 43.43
CA ASP A 100 -16.05 34.02 42.68
C ASP A 100 -15.93 32.47 42.73
N THR A 101 -16.45 31.78 41.73
CA THR A 101 -16.08 30.43 41.47
C THR A 101 -14.77 30.45 40.65
N PRO A 102 -13.70 29.80 41.11
CA PRO A 102 -12.48 29.75 40.32
C PRO A 102 -12.76 28.97 39.02
N VAL A 103 -12.74 29.67 37.90
CA VAL A 103 -12.66 29.09 36.57
C VAL A 103 -11.35 28.30 36.52
N VAL A 104 -11.46 26.99 36.63
CA VAL A 104 -10.33 26.09 36.32
C VAL A 104 -10.09 26.17 34.82
N VAL A 105 -9.41 27.23 34.40
CA VAL A 105 -8.77 27.29 33.09
C VAL A 105 -7.41 26.68 33.29
N ALA A 106 -7.27 25.42 32.95
CA ALA A 106 -5.95 24.88 32.63
C ALA A 106 -6.04 23.44 32.14
N LYS A 107 -5.77 23.16 30.91
CA LYS A 107 -4.83 22.09 30.51
C LYS A 107 -4.56 21.98 29.02
N PRO A 108 -5.07 22.79 28.10
CA PRO A 108 -4.66 22.65 26.69
C PRO A 108 -3.23 23.12 26.42
N LEU A 109 -2.77 24.16 27.15
CA LEU A 109 -1.49 24.82 26.82
C LEU A 109 -0.26 23.97 27.18
N VAL A 110 -0.31 23.25 28.29
CA VAL A 110 0.84 22.42 28.72
C VAL A 110 0.96 21.18 27.86
N LEU A 111 -0.16 20.58 27.41
CA LEU A 111 -0.14 19.42 26.53
C LEU A 111 0.36 19.79 25.12
N ALA A 112 -0.07 20.92 24.58
CA ALA A 112 0.40 21.39 23.26
C ALA A 112 1.89 21.74 23.28
N ALA A 113 2.38 22.38 24.33
CA ALA A 113 3.81 22.69 24.46
C ALA A 113 4.70 21.44 24.58
N THR A 114 4.22 20.40 25.28
CA THR A 114 4.94 19.11 25.39
C THR A 114 4.91 18.33 24.09
N THR A 115 3.81 18.36 23.34
CA THR A 115 3.68 17.67 22.05
C THR A 115 4.62 18.27 21.01
N SER A 116 4.67 19.59 20.90
CA SER A 116 5.62 20.29 20.02
C SER A 116 7.08 19.98 20.39
N ALA A 117 7.42 19.87 21.67
CA ALA A 117 8.77 19.49 22.10
C ALA A 117 9.15 18.07 21.66
N TYR A 118 8.25 17.11 21.70
CA TYR A 118 8.49 15.74 21.20
C TYR A 118 8.63 15.68 19.68
N LEU A 119 7.93 16.53 18.94
CA LEU A 119 8.10 16.67 17.51
C LEU A 119 9.50 17.20 17.17
N GLU A 120 9.94 18.29 17.84
CA GLU A 120 11.29 18.85 17.70
C GLU A 120 12.39 17.87 18.09
N GLU A 121 12.18 17.06 19.12
CA GLU A 121 13.12 16.00 19.50
C GLU A 121 13.26 14.95 18.38
N GLY A 122 12.13 14.51 17.78
CA GLY A 122 12.14 13.58 16.65
C GLY A 122 12.88 14.14 15.42
N LEU A 123 12.71 15.44 15.13
CA LEU A 123 13.45 16.14 14.07
C LEU A 123 14.95 16.23 14.39
N THR A 124 15.30 16.51 15.65
CA THR A 124 16.69 16.55 16.11
C THR A 124 17.38 15.19 15.97
N LEU A 125 16.68 14.09 16.25
CA LEU A 125 17.20 12.74 16.00
C LEU A 125 17.55 12.54 14.52
N LEU A 126 16.68 13.01 13.63
CA LEU A 126 16.91 12.93 12.18
C LEU A 126 18.13 13.75 11.75
N ASP A 127 18.26 14.99 12.23
CA ASP A 127 19.39 15.88 11.95
C ASP A 127 20.72 15.28 12.44
N ASN A 128 20.70 14.50 13.52
CA ASN A 128 21.84 13.75 14.04
C ASN A 128 22.09 12.41 13.28
N GLY A 129 21.35 12.12 12.20
CA GLY A 129 21.49 10.90 11.41
C GLY A 129 20.89 9.65 12.06
N GLN A 130 20.16 9.79 13.17
CA GLN A 130 19.52 8.68 13.91
C GLN A 130 18.14 8.37 13.33
N MET A 131 18.12 8.00 12.05
CA MET A 131 16.91 7.87 11.23
C MET A 131 15.90 6.84 11.78
N VAL A 132 16.38 5.69 12.27
CA VAL A 132 15.52 4.64 12.86
C VAL A 132 14.88 5.13 14.16
N ALA A 133 15.63 5.82 15.02
CA ALA A 133 15.09 6.40 16.25
C ALA A 133 14.08 7.52 15.96
N ALA A 134 14.39 8.42 15.02
CA ALA A 134 13.49 9.47 14.55
C ALA A 134 12.17 8.88 14.03
N ARG A 135 12.24 7.85 13.17
CA ARG A 135 11.04 7.13 12.67
C ARG A 135 10.20 6.60 13.81
N THR A 136 10.79 5.93 14.78
CA THR A 136 10.08 5.33 15.90
C THR A 136 9.37 6.38 16.74
N GLN A 137 10.06 7.45 17.12
CA GLN A 137 9.51 8.52 17.94
C GLN A 137 8.40 9.30 17.22
N LEU A 138 8.65 9.76 15.99
CA LEU A 138 7.66 10.49 15.21
C LEU A 138 6.44 9.62 14.88
N SER A 139 6.62 8.31 14.65
CA SER A 139 5.50 7.39 14.44
C SER A 139 4.65 7.20 15.69
N ALA A 140 5.28 7.10 16.87
CA ALA A 140 4.57 7.01 18.13
C ALA A 140 3.75 8.29 18.41
N LEU A 141 4.36 9.44 18.14
CA LEU A 141 3.69 10.74 18.29
C LEU A 141 2.52 10.88 17.31
N LEU A 142 2.67 10.48 16.05
CA LEU A 142 1.58 10.49 15.07
C LEU A 142 0.42 9.56 15.49
N ARG A 143 0.71 8.40 16.06
CA ARG A 143 -0.32 7.44 16.53
C ARG A 143 -1.03 7.92 17.77
N SER A 144 -0.41 8.73 18.63
CA SER A 144 -1.03 9.24 19.86
C SER A 144 -2.25 10.11 19.59
N GLY A 145 -2.37 10.69 18.38
CA GLY A 145 -3.43 11.61 18.01
C GLY A 145 -3.37 12.96 18.73
N SER A 146 -2.25 13.27 19.41
CA SER A 146 -2.06 14.51 20.18
C SER A 146 -1.56 15.68 19.32
N LEU A 147 -1.12 15.41 18.08
CA LEU A 147 -0.66 16.42 17.14
C LEU A 147 -1.83 17.23 16.56
N THR A 148 -1.63 18.51 16.36
CA THR A 148 -2.48 19.32 15.49
C THR A 148 -2.41 18.78 14.05
N GLU A 149 -3.38 19.14 13.21
CA GLU A 149 -3.38 18.71 11.81
C GLU A 149 -2.11 19.15 11.06
N GLY A 150 -1.63 20.36 11.31
CA GLY A 150 -0.38 20.86 10.70
C GLY A 150 0.85 20.07 11.15
N GLU A 151 1.00 19.82 12.45
CA GLU A 151 2.09 18.99 13.00
C GLU A 151 2.01 17.54 12.49
N ALA A 152 0.82 16.98 12.42
CA ALA A 152 0.61 15.63 11.88
C ALA A 152 0.96 15.55 10.38
N ALA A 153 0.67 16.59 9.60
CA ALA A 153 1.07 16.69 8.20
C ALA A 153 2.60 16.80 8.06
N GLN A 154 3.26 17.61 8.89
CA GLN A 154 4.71 17.73 8.95
C GLN A 154 5.35 16.38 9.33
N ALA A 155 4.87 15.74 10.40
CA ALA A 155 5.39 14.43 10.82
C ALA A 155 5.25 13.37 9.73
N ARG A 156 4.11 13.32 9.01
CA ARG A 156 3.93 12.41 7.86
C ARG A 156 4.88 12.70 6.72
N GLY A 157 5.14 13.97 6.42
CA GLY A 157 6.12 14.37 5.40
C GLY A 157 7.51 13.81 5.73
N VAL A 158 8.02 14.12 6.92
CA VAL A 158 9.33 13.63 7.40
C VAL A 158 9.40 12.11 7.45
N LEU A 159 8.36 11.45 7.96
CA LEU A 159 8.29 9.99 8.02
C LEU A 159 8.23 9.35 6.62
N THR A 160 7.65 10.02 5.63
CA THR A 160 7.66 9.58 4.23
C THR A 160 9.09 9.60 3.68
N ASP A 161 9.84 10.69 3.90
CA ASP A 161 11.23 10.81 3.46
C ASP A 161 12.12 9.75 4.13
N ILE A 162 11.94 9.52 5.43
CA ILE A 162 12.62 8.44 6.16
C ILE A 162 12.28 7.06 5.55
N SER A 163 11.03 6.83 5.18
CA SER A 163 10.59 5.57 4.60
C SER A 163 11.13 5.36 3.19
N ASP A 164 11.36 6.43 2.41
CA ASP A 164 12.02 6.32 1.11
C ASP A 164 13.43 5.74 1.26
N ASP A 165 14.16 6.11 2.31
CA ASP A 165 15.48 5.55 2.61
C ASP A 165 15.40 4.16 3.27
N LEU A 166 14.61 4.02 4.35
CA LEU A 166 14.60 2.80 5.17
C LEU A 166 13.81 1.65 4.55
N VAL A 167 12.73 1.93 3.81
CA VAL A 167 11.81 0.90 3.31
C VAL A 167 11.92 0.74 1.79
N PHE A 168 11.84 1.84 1.02
CA PHE A 168 11.68 1.79 -0.44
C PHE A 168 13.01 1.84 -1.21
N SER A 169 14.13 2.18 -0.59
CA SER A 169 15.45 2.10 -1.23
C SER A 169 16.09 0.72 -1.05
N LYS A 170 17.10 0.42 -1.86
CA LYS A 170 17.92 -0.79 -1.72
C LYS A 170 18.99 -0.71 -0.61
N LYS A 171 19.08 0.42 0.10
CA LYS A 171 20.03 0.63 1.17
C LYS A 171 19.72 -0.29 2.35
N ILE A 172 20.68 -1.06 2.78
CA ILE A 172 20.58 -1.91 3.96
C ILE A 172 20.96 -1.07 5.19
N THR A 173 20.10 -1.08 6.20
CA THR A 173 20.30 -0.34 7.45
C THR A 173 20.32 -1.37 8.58
N SER A 174 21.51 -1.59 9.14
CA SER A 174 21.78 -2.70 10.08
C SER A 174 21.16 -2.53 11.46
N ASP A 175 20.82 -1.32 11.85
CA ASP A 175 20.14 -0.98 13.10
C ASP A 175 18.60 -0.97 12.96
N ASP A 176 18.09 -1.16 11.74
CA ASP A 176 16.65 -1.31 11.51
C ASP A 176 16.23 -2.79 11.63
N THR A 177 15.46 -3.09 12.67
CA THR A 177 14.95 -4.46 12.94
C THR A 177 14.02 -5.01 11.85
N PHE A 178 13.47 -4.13 11.01
CA PHE A 178 12.65 -4.51 9.87
C PHE A 178 13.45 -4.80 8.59
N CYS A 179 14.76 -4.59 8.60
CA CYS A 179 15.64 -4.79 7.45
C CYS A 179 16.55 -6.00 7.64
N ILE A 180 16.55 -6.89 6.66
CA ILE A 180 17.42 -8.09 6.64
C ILE A 180 18.27 -8.05 5.38
N GLU A 181 19.58 -8.26 5.54
CA GLU A 181 20.50 -8.52 4.44
C GLU A 181 20.45 -10.00 4.06
N TYR A 182 20.29 -10.30 2.78
CA TYR A 182 20.22 -11.66 2.27
C TYR A 182 21.10 -11.86 1.05
N ILE A 183 21.95 -12.89 1.10
CA ILE A 183 22.75 -13.31 -0.05
C ILE A 183 22.04 -14.43 -0.79
N VAL A 184 21.69 -14.20 -2.06
CA VAL A 184 21.01 -15.16 -2.94
C VAL A 184 21.85 -16.43 -3.09
N ARG A 185 21.23 -17.57 -2.93
CA ARG A 185 21.83 -18.92 -3.10
C ARG A 185 21.42 -19.54 -4.42
N GLY A 186 22.14 -20.57 -4.86
CA GLY A 186 21.75 -21.34 -6.04
C GLY A 186 20.35 -21.96 -5.89
N GLY A 187 19.47 -21.76 -6.87
CA GLY A 187 18.09 -22.23 -6.86
C GLY A 187 17.09 -21.32 -6.13
N ASP A 188 17.52 -20.20 -5.55
CA ASP A 188 16.59 -19.26 -4.94
C ASP A 188 15.74 -18.52 -6.01
N THR A 189 14.46 -18.34 -5.68
CA THR A 189 13.54 -17.41 -6.37
C THR A 189 13.06 -16.36 -5.38
N LEU A 190 12.59 -15.20 -5.85
CA LEU A 190 12.08 -14.15 -4.93
C LEU A 190 10.92 -14.66 -4.07
N SER A 191 9.98 -15.41 -4.65
CA SER A 191 8.88 -16.03 -3.91
C SER A 191 9.37 -17.09 -2.91
N GLY A 192 10.34 -17.91 -3.31
CA GLY A 192 10.99 -18.89 -2.43
C GLY A 192 11.71 -18.24 -1.25
N ILE A 193 12.40 -17.12 -1.47
CA ILE A 193 13.05 -16.34 -0.40
C ILE A 193 12.02 -15.79 0.57
N VAL A 194 10.95 -15.15 0.06
CA VAL A 194 9.87 -14.61 0.90
C VAL A 194 9.27 -15.70 1.79
N HIS A 195 8.95 -16.86 1.22
CA HIS A 195 8.42 -17.99 1.97
C HIS A 195 9.41 -18.53 3.01
N LYS A 196 10.64 -18.82 2.59
CA LYS A 196 11.72 -19.36 3.43
C LYS A 196 12.06 -18.46 4.62
N MET A 197 12.04 -17.15 4.40
CA MET A 197 12.36 -16.15 5.42
C MET A 197 11.13 -15.75 6.27
N GLY A 198 9.94 -16.27 5.97
CA GLY A 198 8.70 -15.93 6.67
C GLY A 198 8.30 -14.46 6.52
N LEU A 199 8.66 -13.83 5.40
CA LEU A 199 8.34 -12.43 5.16
C LEU A 199 6.84 -12.26 4.92
N GLN A 200 6.26 -11.29 5.59
CA GLN A 200 4.84 -10.98 5.45
C GLN A 200 4.63 -9.85 4.45
N VAL A 201 5.12 -10.06 3.23
CA VAL A 201 5.02 -9.17 2.07
C VAL A 201 4.92 -9.99 0.78
N ASP A 202 4.46 -9.39 -0.30
CA ASP A 202 4.53 -10.00 -1.63
C ASP A 202 5.99 -9.95 -2.15
N TRP A 203 6.42 -10.98 -2.89
CA TRP A 203 7.76 -11.02 -3.48
C TRP A 203 8.04 -9.85 -4.43
N ARG A 204 7.01 -9.26 -5.03
CA ARG A 204 7.12 -8.07 -5.89
C ARG A 204 7.60 -6.85 -5.11
N PHE A 205 7.28 -6.78 -3.81
CA PHE A 205 7.83 -5.74 -2.94
C PHE A 205 9.36 -5.86 -2.84
N ILE A 206 9.88 -7.08 -2.62
CA ILE A 206 11.33 -7.33 -2.60
C ILE A 206 11.96 -7.00 -3.96
N GLN A 207 11.29 -7.35 -5.06
CA GLN A 207 11.71 -6.98 -6.41
C GLN A 207 11.85 -5.46 -6.56
N ARG A 208 10.81 -4.72 -6.15
CA ARG A 208 10.71 -3.25 -6.25
C ARG A 208 11.83 -2.55 -5.49
N ILE A 209 11.98 -2.83 -4.19
CA ILE A 209 12.94 -2.13 -3.33
C ILE A 209 14.40 -2.42 -3.69
N ASN A 210 14.69 -3.54 -4.35
CA ASN A 210 16.02 -3.88 -4.84
C ASN A 210 16.27 -3.42 -6.29
N GLY A 211 15.30 -2.79 -6.96
CA GLY A 211 15.41 -2.34 -8.34
C GLY A 211 15.61 -3.48 -9.35
N ILE A 212 15.07 -4.66 -9.07
CA ILE A 212 15.20 -5.86 -9.90
C ILE A 212 14.19 -5.76 -11.06
N LYS A 213 14.68 -5.78 -12.30
CA LYS A 213 13.84 -5.61 -13.49
C LYS A 213 12.93 -6.81 -13.77
N SER A 214 13.42 -8.02 -13.51
CA SER A 214 12.66 -9.27 -13.69
C SER A 214 12.94 -10.21 -12.52
N ALA A 215 11.91 -10.89 -12.01
CA ALA A 215 12.05 -11.86 -10.92
C ALA A 215 13.06 -12.96 -11.22
N SER A 216 13.21 -13.33 -12.49
CA SER A 216 14.18 -14.34 -12.96
C SER A 216 15.62 -13.81 -13.08
N SER A 217 15.88 -12.52 -12.84
CA SER A 217 17.20 -11.92 -13.03
C SER A 217 18.08 -11.96 -11.78
N ILE A 218 17.63 -12.52 -10.65
CA ILE A 218 18.45 -12.70 -9.46
C ILE A 218 19.54 -13.75 -9.70
N ARG A 219 20.70 -13.59 -9.05
CA ARG A 219 21.86 -14.45 -9.26
C ARG A 219 22.47 -14.88 -7.93
N PRO A 220 23.00 -16.11 -7.82
CA PRO A 220 23.77 -16.53 -6.66
C PRO A 220 24.89 -15.53 -6.34
N GLY A 221 25.02 -15.20 -5.06
CA GLY A 221 25.97 -14.18 -4.58
C GLY A 221 25.45 -12.75 -4.62
N GLN A 222 24.31 -12.48 -5.22
CA GLN A 222 23.68 -11.16 -5.20
C GLN A 222 23.19 -10.84 -3.80
N ASN A 223 23.48 -9.61 -3.34
CA ASN A 223 22.98 -9.10 -2.07
C ASN A 223 21.62 -8.45 -2.26
N LEU A 224 20.65 -8.85 -1.45
CA LEU A 224 19.28 -8.32 -1.44
C LEU A 224 18.96 -7.72 -0.08
N LYS A 225 18.26 -6.59 -0.10
CA LYS A 225 17.53 -6.08 1.04
C LYS A 225 16.18 -6.80 1.13
N LEU A 226 15.91 -7.38 2.27
CA LEU A 226 14.59 -7.92 2.59
C LEU A 226 13.94 -7.03 3.65
N ILE A 227 12.66 -6.80 3.51
CA ILE A 227 11.85 -6.09 4.51
C ILE A 227 10.87 -7.07 5.13
N THR A 228 10.85 -7.10 6.47
CA THR A 228 9.89 -7.91 7.22
C THR A 228 8.57 -7.14 7.37
N GLY A 229 7.45 -7.84 7.24
CA GLY A 229 6.15 -7.33 7.69
C GLY A 229 5.91 -7.59 9.19
N PRO A 230 4.65 -7.56 9.65
CA PRO A 230 3.48 -7.24 8.84
C PRO A 230 3.37 -5.74 8.50
N PHE A 231 2.60 -5.46 7.45
CA PHE A 231 2.10 -4.11 7.20
C PHE A 231 0.60 -4.05 7.47
N HIS A 232 0.14 -2.91 7.96
CA HIS A 232 -1.25 -2.63 8.29
C HIS A 232 -1.67 -1.30 7.69
N ALA A 233 -2.98 -1.06 7.59
CA ALA A 233 -3.51 0.19 7.05
C ALA A 233 -4.53 0.83 7.97
N LYS A 234 -4.59 2.17 7.97
CA LYS A 234 -5.65 2.95 8.61
C LYS A 234 -6.26 3.89 7.59
N VAL A 235 -7.55 3.74 7.36
CA VAL A 235 -8.32 4.58 6.43
C VAL A 235 -9.06 5.62 7.25
N ASP A 236 -8.76 6.87 6.99
CA ASP A 236 -9.44 8.04 7.56
C ASP A 236 -10.43 8.57 6.53
N LYS A 237 -11.72 8.35 6.79
CA LYS A 237 -12.80 8.77 5.88
C LYS A 237 -12.96 10.29 5.80
N ALA A 238 -12.70 11.00 6.89
CA ALA A 238 -12.85 12.44 6.93
C ALA A 238 -11.82 13.16 6.05
N THR A 239 -10.62 12.58 5.92
CA THR A 239 -9.52 13.16 5.14
C THR A 239 -9.25 12.44 3.81
N TYR A 240 -10.05 11.42 3.47
CA TYR A 240 -9.86 10.58 2.28
C TYR A 240 -8.41 10.05 2.17
N ARG A 241 -7.90 9.46 3.25
CA ARG A 241 -6.52 9.03 3.35
C ARG A 241 -6.41 7.61 3.86
N ILE A 242 -5.44 6.88 3.34
CA ILE A 242 -4.96 5.61 3.88
C ILE A 242 -3.51 5.79 4.34
N ASP A 243 -3.26 5.53 5.61
CA ASP A 243 -1.93 5.53 6.21
C ASP A 243 -1.45 4.09 6.39
N LEU A 244 -0.25 3.77 5.92
CA LEU A 244 0.37 2.46 6.06
C LEU A 244 1.35 2.47 7.23
N TYR A 245 1.34 1.37 7.99
CA TYR A 245 2.20 1.14 9.15
C TYR A 245 2.87 -0.22 9.03
N GLN A 246 4.11 -0.34 9.50
CA GLN A 246 4.89 -1.57 9.59
C GLN A 246 5.06 -1.99 11.03
N GLY A 247 4.97 -3.29 11.34
CA GLY A 247 5.04 -3.85 12.69
C GLY A 247 3.67 -3.96 13.36
N ASP A 248 3.64 -4.49 14.57
CA ASP A 248 2.42 -4.80 15.32
C ASP A 248 2.23 -3.88 16.53
N GLY A 249 0.98 -3.69 16.94
CA GLY A 249 0.60 -3.03 18.20
C GLY A 249 1.18 -1.62 18.35
N ASN A 250 1.81 -1.39 19.50
CA ASN A 250 2.39 -0.10 19.84
C ASN A 250 3.76 0.18 19.17
N GLU A 251 4.36 -0.83 18.57
CA GLU A 251 5.64 -0.70 17.87
C GLU A 251 5.48 -0.37 16.38
N GLN A 252 4.25 -0.24 15.91
CA GLN A 252 3.99 0.15 14.54
C GLN A 252 4.68 1.47 14.18
N VAL A 253 5.42 1.47 13.08
CA VAL A 253 6.01 2.68 12.52
C VAL A 253 5.27 3.07 11.25
N PHE A 254 5.06 4.37 11.07
CA PHE A 254 4.44 4.91 9.86
C PHE A 254 5.36 4.70 8.66
N VAL A 255 4.76 4.36 7.52
CA VAL A 255 5.47 4.11 6.27
C VAL A 255 5.09 5.14 5.21
N ARG A 256 3.80 5.27 4.91
CA ARG A 256 3.35 6.16 3.83
C ARG A 256 1.86 6.44 3.91
N SER A 257 1.47 7.58 3.36
CA SER A 257 0.07 7.96 3.15
C SER A 257 -0.27 8.04 1.68
N TYR A 258 -1.52 7.68 1.33
CA TYR A 258 -2.08 7.91 0.01
C TYR A 258 -3.48 8.49 0.12
N LYS A 259 -3.89 9.24 -0.91
CA LYS A 259 -5.30 9.63 -1.06
C LYS A 259 -6.12 8.45 -1.56
N VAL A 260 -7.38 8.37 -1.12
CA VAL A 260 -8.31 7.31 -1.50
C VAL A 260 -9.66 7.88 -1.93
N GLY A 261 -10.34 7.20 -2.83
CA GLY A 261 -11.77 7.39 -3.08
C GLY A 261 -12.58 6.43 -2.21
N LEU A 262 -13.75 6.86 -1.76
CA LEU A 262 -14.61 6.12 -0.83
C LEU A 262 -16.02 5.94 -1.41
N GLY A 263 -16.87 5.24 -0.68
CA GLY A 263 -18.24 4.97 -1.06
C GLY A 263 -19.15 6.19 -1.04
N GLU A 264 -20.02 6.28 -2.07
CA GLU A 264 -21.11 7.27 -2.15
C GLU A 264 -21.96 7.24 -0.88
N PHE A 265 -22.47 8.39 -0.48
CA PHE A 265 -23.36 8.48 0.70
C PHE A 265 -22.75 7.89 1.98
N ASN A 266 -21.44 8.02 2.12
CA ASN A 266 -20.69 7.50 3.26
C ASN A 266 -20.77 5.95 3.43
N SER A 267 -21.06 5.20 2.35
CA SER A 267 -21.28 3.75 2.36
C SER A 267 -20.05 2.90 2.66
N THR A 268 -18.83 3.44 2.66
CA THR A 268 -17.66 2.71 3.16
C THR A 268 -17.82 2.46 4.66
N PRO A 269 -17.92 1.19 5.11
CA PRO A 269 -18.18 0.87 6.50
C PRO A 269 -16.99 1.20 7.37
N THR A 270 -17.25 1.61 8.62
CA THR A 270 -16.22 1.78 9.65
C THR A 270 -16.04 0.50 10.43
N GLY A 271 -14.83 0.26 10.93
CA GLY A 271 -14.50 -0.89 11.76
C GLY A 271 -13.15 -1.49 11.44
N ILE A 272 -12.90 -2.67 11.99
CA ILE A 272 -11.65 -3.40 11.82
C ILE A 272 -11.87 -4.57 10.86
N PHE A 273 -11.03 -4.61 9.85
CA PHE A 273 -11.03 -5.62 8.80
C PHE A 273 -9.66 -6.28 8.72
N LYS A 274 -9.63 -7.45 8.13
CA LYS A 274 -8.41 -8.18 7.80
C LYS A 274 -8.36 -8.40 6.29
N VAL A 275 -7.17 -8.43 5.71
CA VAL A 275 -7.00 -8.86 4.33
C VAL A 275 -7.39 -10.34 4.24
N ARG A 276 -8.46 -10.62 3.49
CA ARG A 276 -9.04 -11.95 3.37
C ARG A 276 -8.06 -12.90 2.64
N ARG A 277 -8.03 -14.15 3.07
CA ARG A 277 -7.22 -15.19 2.41
C ARG A 277 -7.71 -15.47 0.99
N SER A 278 -6.79 -15.75 0.08
CA SER A 278 -7.06 -16.04 -1.35
C SER A 278 -7.91 -14.94 -2.03
N SER A 279 -7.64 -13.67 -1.69
CA SER A 279 -8.43 -12.54 -2.19
C SER A 279 -7.59 -11.38 -2.72
N LYS A 280 -6.29 -11.57 -2.84
CA LYS A 280 -5.41 -10.61 -3.53
C LYS A 280 -5.28 -11.02 -4.99
N LEU A 281 -5.81 -10.21 -5.89
CA LEU A 281 -5.88 -10.54 -7.32
C LEU A 281 -5.15 -9.48 -8.16
N VAL A 282 -4.52 -9.97 -9.22
CA VAL A 282 -3.88 -9.15 -10.27
C VAL A 282 -4.75 -9.26 -11.53
N ASN A 283 -5.11 -8.14 -12.11
CA ASN A 283 -5.99 -8.05 -13.28
C ASN A 283 -7.24 -8.95 -13.14
N PRO A 284 -8.06 -8.74 -12.09
CA PRO A 284 -9.18 -9.63 -11.81
C PRO A 284 -10.29 -9.53 -12.86
N THR A 285 -11.05 -10.61 -13.03
CA THR A 285 -12.38 -10.51 -13.61
C THR A 285 -13.32 -9.80 -12.63
N TRP A 286 -14.28 -9.05 -13.14
CA TRP A 286 -15.24 -8.35 -12.29
C TRP A 286 -16.62 -8.28 -12.92
N VAL A 287 -17.65 -8.38 -12.08
CA VAL A 287 -19.05 -8.15 -12.47
C VAL A 287 -19.56 -6.93 -11.71
N ASN A 288 -20.00 -5.92 -12.44
CA ASN A 288 -20.61 -4.76 -11.83
C ASN A 288 -21.93 -5.15 -11.12
N PRO A 289 -22.03 -4.96 -9.80
CA PRO A 289 -23.22 -5.41 -9.06
C PRO A 289 -24.49 -4.61 -9.42
N ARG A 290 -24.35 -3.38 -9.94
CA ARG A 290 -25.48 -2.52 -10.33
C ARG A 290 -25.93 -2.81 -11.76
N THR A 291 -24.99 -2.88 -12.71
CA THR A 291 -25.33 -3.02 -14.15
C THR A 291 -25.30 -4.47 -14.62
N ARG A 292 -24.69 -5.39 -13.86
CA ARG A 292 -24.45 -6.80 -14.23
C ARG A 292 -23.47 -6.95 -15.40
N GLU A 293 -22.81 -5.89 -15.79
CA GLU A 293 -21.79 -5.90 -16.82
C GLU A 293 -20.56 -6.67 -16.35
N PHE A 294 -20.06 -7.54 -17.23
CA PHE A 294 -18.90 -8.39 -16.96
C PHE A 294 -17.63 -7.82 -17.61
N TYR A 295 -16.57 -7.74 -16.84
CA TYR A 295 -15.24 -7.35 -17.29
C TYR A 295 -14.30 -8.54 -17.15
N SER A 296 -13.70 -8.98 -18.27
CA SER A 296 -12.74 -10.08 -18.27
C SER A 296 -11.41 -9.65 -17.62
N ALA A 297 -10.60 -10.64 -17.26
CA ALA A 297 -9.22 -10.41 -16.80
C ALA A 297 -8.42 -9.62 -17.86
N ASN A 298 -7.57 -8.72 -17.40
CA ASN A 298 -6.76 -7.83 -18.26
C ASN A 298 -7.57 -6.86 -19.14
N ASN A 299 -8.86 -6.68 -18.90
CA ASN A 299 -9.64 -5.68 -19.63
C ASN A 299 -9.24 -4.27 -19.14
N PRO A 300 -8.72 -3.37 -20.00
CA PRO A 300 -8.32 -2.01 -19.61
C PRO A 300 -9.51 -1.13 -19.16
N GLU A 301 -10.73 -1.48 -19.57
CA GLU A 301 -11.96 -0.78 -19.18
C GLU A 301 -12.52 -1.27 -17.83
N ASN A 302 -11.82 -2.18 -17.14
CA ASN A 302 -12.30 -2.71 -15.87
C ASN A 302 -12.25 -1.61 -14.78
N PRO A 303 -13.41 -1.17 -14.25
CA PRO A 303 -13.48 -0.06 -13.29
C PRO A 303 -12.71 -0.27 -11.99
N ILE A 304 -12.43 -1.54 -11.60
CA ILE A 304 -11.66 -1.83 -10.39
C ILE A 304 -10.14 -1.86 -10.62
N GLY A 305 -9.70 -1.56 -11.86
CA GLY A 305 -8.27 -1.49 -12.20
C GLY A 305 -7.55 -2.82 -12.10
N GLU A 306 -6.22 -2.76 -11.95
CA GLU A 306 -5.33 -3.92 -12.07
C GLU A 306 -5.12 -4.71 -10.77
N ARG A 307 -5.55 -4.21 -9.63
CA ARG A 307 -5.32 -4.84 -8.32
C ARG A 307 -6.59 -4.84 -7.49
N TRP A 308 -6.80 -5.96 -6.84
CA TRP A 308 -7.85 -6.15 -5.85
C TRP A 308 -7.28 -6.75 -4.56
N ILE A 309 -7.67 -6.22 -3.42
CA ILE A 309 -7.35 -6.70 -2.09
C ILE A 309 -8.67 -6.83 -1.33
N GLY A 310 -9.19 -8.04 -1.22
CA GLY A 310 -10.45 -8.30 -0.53
C GLY A 310 -10.30 -8.17 0.98
N LEU A 311 -11.30 -7.60 1.63
CA LEU A 311 -11.35 -7.41 3.07
C LEU A 311 -12.46 -8.27 3.69
N GLU A 312 -12.21 -8.81 4.87
CA GLU A 312 -13.19 -9.48 5.74
C GLU A 312 -13.28 -8.76 7.07
N GLY A 313 -14.49 -8.54 7.57
CA GLY A 313 -14.71 -7.95 8.87
C GLY A 313 -14.35 -8.92 10.00
N ILE A 314 -13.71 -8.41 11.06
CA ILE A 314 -13.31 -9.23 12.22
C ILE A 314 -13.95 -8.78 13.54
N GLU A 315 -14.82 -7.78 13.49
CA GLU A 315 -15.64 -7.35 14.62
C GLU A 315 -17.09 -7.80 14.45
N GLU A 316 -17.85 -7.86 15.52
CA GLU A 316 -19.27 -8.25 15.50
C GLU A 316 -20.10 -7.44 14.49
N ARG A 317 -19.84 -6.13 14.40
CA ARG A 317 -20.53 -5.21 13.48
C ARG A 317 -20.07 -5.31 12.02
N THR A 318 -18.95 -5.99 11.74
CA THR A 318 -18.35 -6.07 10.40
C THR A 318 -18.31 -7.48 9.82
N LYS A 319 -18.44 -8.51 10.64
CA LYS A 319 -18.27 -9.92 10.24
C LYS A 319 -19.18 -10.39 9.11
N ASP A 320 -20.37 -9.81 9.01
CA ASP A 320 -21.37 -10.18 7.99
C ASP A 320 -21.26 -9.31 6.71
N LEU A 321 -20.33 -8.33 6.70
CA LEU A 321 -20.09 -7.51 5.53
C LEU A 321 -19.27 -8.30 4.50
N SER A 322 -19.70 -8.25 3.25
CA SER A 322 -19.02 -8.93 2.13
C SER A 322 -18.82 -7.97 0.95
N GLY A 323 -17.86 -8.32 0.07
CA GLY A 323 -17.61 -7.55 -1.13
C GLY A 323 -16.82 -6.24 -0.91
N LEU A 324 -16.34 -5.97 0.31
CA LEU A 324 -15.48 -4.84 0.60
C LEU A 324 -14.03 -5.15 0.17
N GLY A 325 -13.36 -4.16 -0.40
CA GLY A 325 -11.96 -4.29 -0.78
C GLY A 325 -11.27 -2.95 -1.04
N ILE A 326 -9.95 -3.04 -1.21
CA ILE A 326 -9.12 -1.96 -1.72
C ILE A 326 -8.76 -2.32 -3.17
N HIS A 327 -8.95 -1.39 -4.10
CA HIS A 327 -8.69 -1.66 -5.51
C HIS A 327 -8.23 -0.42 -6.28
N GLY A 328 -7.71 -0.63 -7.48
CA GLY A 328 -7.37 0.43 -8.41
C GLY A 328 -8.59 1.15 -8.99
N THR A 329 -8.34 2.08 -9.92
CA THR A 329 -9.42 2.73 -10.67
C THR A 329 -8.90 3.19 -12.02
N ILE A 330 -9.77 3.16 -13.03
CA ILE A 330 -9.56 3.80 -14.33
C ILE A 330 -10.05 5.26 -14.34
N ALA A 331 -10.65 5.73 -13.22
CA ALA A 331 -11.20 7.07 -13.04
C ALA A 331 -10.46 7.79 -11.89
N PRO A 332 -9.21 8.27 -12.12
CA PRO A 332 -8.37 8.86 -11.08
C PRO A 332 -8.96 10.14 -10.45
N GLU A 333 -9.85 10.84 -11.14
CA GLU A 333 -10.59 12.00 -10.63
C GLU A 333 -11.52 11.65 -9.46
N THR A 334 -11.82 10.37 -9.26
CA THR A 334 -12.65 9.90 -8.12
C THR A 334 -11.85 9.73 -6.81
N ILE A 335 -10.53 9.87 -6.86
CA ILE A 335 -9.68 9.84 -5.67
C ILE A 335 -9.89 11.13 -4.87
N GLY A 336 -10.13 11.00 -3.56
CA GLY A 336 -10.48 12.11 -2.68
C GLY A 336 -11.97 12.46 -2.66
N THR A 337 -12.81 11.62 -3.26
CA THR A 337 -14.26 11.82 -3.32
C THR A 337 -15.04 10.58 -2.84
N GLN A 338 -16.35 10.71 -2.71
CA GLN A 338 -17.28 9.60 -2.45
C GLN A 338 -17.93 9.18 -3.78
N ALA A 339 -17.35 8.21 -4.47
CA ALA A 339 -17.80 7.80 -5.81
C ALA A 339 -17.82 6.27 -6.02
N SER A 340 -17.55 5.46 -4.99
CA SER A 340 -17.61 3.99 -5.08
C SER A 340 -18.91 3.44 -4.48
N MET A 341 -19.10 2.14 -4.59
CA MET A 341 -20.22 1.42 -3.95
C MET A 341 -19.88 0.96 -2.52
N GLY A 342 -18.84 1.53 -1.90
CA GLY A 342 -18.37 1.18 -0.56
C GLY A 342 -16.88 0.82 -0.50
N CYS A 343 -16.30 0.34 -1.58
CA CYS A 343 -14.88 -0.02 -1.65
C CYS A 343 -13.94 1.20 -1.58
N ILE A 344 -12.68 0.96 -1.23
CA ILE A 344 -11.62 1.94 -1.16
C ILE A 344 -10.91 1.96 -2.52
N ARG A 345 -10.96 3.08 -3.23
CA ARG A 345 -10.30 3.29 -4.52
C ARG A 345 -8.94 3.94 -4.34
N MET A 346 -7.97 3.50 -5.11
CA MET A 346 -6.62 4.07 -5.15
C MET A 346 -6.14 4.25 -6.58
N GLY A 347 -5.15 5.11 -6.78
CA GLY A 347 -4.44 5.20 -8.06
C GLY A 347 -3.70 3.90 -8.37
N THR A 348 -3.34 3.70 -9.65
CA THR A 348 -2.75 2.44 -10.15
C THR A 348 -1.42 2.11 -9.48
N GLU A 349 -0.52 3.11 -9.35
CA GLU A 349 0.78 2.89 -8.72
C GLU A 349 0.68 2.69 -7.20
N GLU A 350 -0.21 3.43 -6.55
CA GLU A 350 -0.42 3.37 -5.11
C GLU A 350 -1.04 2.03 -4.69
N VAL A 351 -2.05 1.56 -5.42
CA VAL A 351 -2.67 0.26 -5.12
C VAL A 351 -1.70 -0.89 -5.35
N ALA A 352 -0.80 -0.79 -6.34
CA ALA A 352 0.23 -1.79 -6.56
C ALA A 352 1.19 -1.88 -5.36
N GLN A 353 1.63 -0.75 -4.79
CA GLN A 353 2.46 -0.73 -3.60
C GLN A 353 1.73 -1.28 -2.37
N VAL A 354 0.47 -0.87 -2.15
CA VAL A 354 -0.35 -1.39 -1.04
C VAL A 354 -0.58 -2.91 -1.19
N TYR A 355 -0.85 -3.37 -2.41
CA TYR A 355 -0.96 -4.81 -2.71
C TYR A 355 0.31 -5.56 -2.35
N GLU A 356 1.48 -5.01 -2.65
CA GLU A 356 2.77 -5.66 -2.38
C GLU A 356 3.08 -5.72 -0.87
N MET A 357 2.63 -4.74 -0.09
CA MET A 357 2.89 -4.65 1.35
C MET A 357 1.89 -5.42 2.21
N LEU A 358 0.58 -5.35 1.90
CA LEU A 358 -0.43 -6.01 2.71
C LEU A 358 -0.47 -7.53 2.45
N SER A 359 -0.54 -8.32 3.51
CA SER A 359 -0.51 -9.80 3.48
C SER A 359 -1.84 -10.42 3.89
N GLU A 360 -2.27 -11.43 3.15
CA GLU A 360 -3.50 -12.18 3.38
C GLU A 360 -3.51 -12.90 4.72
N GLY A 361 -4.61 -12.79 5.43
CA GLY A 361 -4.81 -13.41 6.75
C GLY A 361 -3.99 -12.79 7.87
N VAL A 362 -3.21 -11.73 7.60
CA VAL A 362 -2.31 -11.07 8.56
C VAL A 362 -2.63 -9.58 8.68
N SER A 363 -2.58 -8.86 7.56
CA SER A 363 -2.73 -7.41 7.57
C SER A 363 -4.11 -6.94 8.03
N ILE A 364 -4.11 -5.99 8.96
CA ILE A 364 -5.32 -5.34 9.47
C ILE A 364 -5.53 -4.02 8.73
N VAL A 365 -6.79 -3.74 8.43
CA VAL A 365 -7.26 -2.48 7.84
C VAL A 365 -8.30 -1.88 8.76
N GLU A 366 -7.95 -0.84 9.48
CA GLU A 366 -8.86 -0.05 10.31
C GLU A 366 -9.50 1.05 9.46
N ILE A 367 -10.82 1.15 9.44
CA ILE A 367 -11.58 2.20 8.75
C ILE A 367 -12.35 3.01 9.79
N ARG A 368 -12.10 4.31 9.86
CA ARG A 368 -12.68 5.21 10.85
C ARG A 368 -13.21 6.51 10.23
#